data_04c915fc8c6843134ef447ffa33e6169
#
_entry.id   04c915fc8c6843134ef447ffa33e6169
#
_cell.length_a   1.000
_cell.length_b   1.000
_cell.length_c   1.000
_cell.angle_alpha   90.00
_cell.angle_beta   90.00
_cell.angle_gamma   90.00
#
_symmetry.space_group_name_H-M   'P 1'
#
loop_
_entity.id
_entity.type
_entity.pdbx_description
1 polymer ?
#
loop_
_entity_poly.entity_id
_entity_poly.type
_entity_poly.pdbx_seq_one_letter_code
_entity_poly.pdbx_strand_id
1 'polypeptide(L)'
;LIGVDKSARMRMTVCIVTGIAVLASATMVTLNHWKRPHAVIEGEAYRSAQLATPDLAAFARSAGLKSVLSLRSRNTTDERHQQEIEWCARNGLVHRQVPLTPTQIPSPAQLKTLIHELATMPKPILIHCEKGADRTGLASAI
;
A
#
# COMPACT_ATOMS: atom_id res chain seq x y z
N LEU A 1 7.18 57.46 11.04
CA LEU A 1 6.82 56.31 10.18
C LEU A 1 8.01 55.37 10.13
N ILE A 2 7.93 54.27 10.92
CA ILE A 2 8.99 53.26 10.99
C ILE A 2 8.91 52.42 9.72
N GLY A 3 9.82 52.70 8.79
CA GLY A 3 9.96 51.90 7.56
C GLY A 3 10.49 50.53 7.93
N VAL A 4 9.64 49.51 7.90
CA VAL A 4 10.09 48.11 8.04
C VAL A 4 11.01 47.77 6.87
N ASP A 5 12.24 47.45 7.22
CA ASP A 5 13.31 47.15 6.24
C ASP A 5 12.85 46.06 5.27
N LYS A 6 12.99 46.31 3.94
CA LYS A 6 12.65 45.37 2.86
C LYS A 6 13.40 44.03 3.02
N SER A 7 14.64 44.07 3.52
CA SER A 7 15.45 42.87 3.75
C SER A 7 14.89 41.99 4.88
N ALA A 8 14.38 42.61 5.94
CA ALA A 8 13.75 41.88 7.05
C ALA A 8 12.43 41.24 6.64
N ARG A 9 11.60 41.92 5.83
CA ARG A 9 10.39 41.35 5.24
C ARG A 9 10.68 40.17 4.34
N MET A 10 11.66 40.30 3.47
CA MET A 10 12.07 39.22 2.55
C MET A 10 12.57 38.00 3.32
N ARG A 11 13.42 38.17 4.36
CA ARG A 11 13.88 37.07 5.21
C ARG A 11 12.73 36.37 5.94
N MET A 12 11.78 37.14 6.47
CA MET A 12 10.61 36.60 7.15
C MET A 12 9.73 35.82 6.17
N THR A 13 9.50 36.31 4.97
CA THR A 13 8.72 35.59 3.92
C THR A 13 9.42 34.29 3.53
N VAL A 14 10.74 34.29 3.33
CA VAL A 14 11.51 33.09 3.01
C VAL A 14 11.38 32.05 4.15
N CYS A 15 11.54 32.46 5.40
CA CYS A 15 11.40 31.56 6.55
C CYS A 15 9.99 30.95 6.66
N ILE A 16 8.94 31.74 6.39
CA ILE A 16 7.56 31.24 6.41
C ILE A 16 7.33 30.22 5.28
N VAL A 17 7.75 30.52 4.06
CA VAL A 17 7.58 29.65 2.89
C VAL A 17 8.35 28.33 3.08
N THR A 18 9.59 28.38 3.57
CA THR A 18 10.37 27.18 3.89
C THR A 18 9.74 26.37 5.01
N GLY A 19 9.24 27.00 6.07
CA GLY A 19 8.53 26.32 7.14
C GLY A 19 7.26 25.61 6.67
N ILE A 20 6.46 26.23 5.83
CA ILE A 20 5.26 25.62 5.23
C ILE A 20 5.64 24.45 4.33
N ALA A 21 6.69 24.59 3.50
CA ALA A 21 7.15 23.52 2.62
C ALA A 21 7.66 22.28 3.41
N VAL A 22 8.37 22.48 4.50
CA VAL A 22 8.82 21.41 5.39
C VAL A 22 7.65 20.71 6.07
N LEU A 23 6.68 21.47 6.59
CA LEU A 23 5.47 20.91 7.19
C LEU A 23 4.64 20.12 6.17
N ALA A 24 4.46 20.65 4.97
CA ALA A 24 3.73 19.95 3.90
C ALA A 24 4.41 18.65 3.47
N SER A 25 5.74 18.63 3.37
CA SER A 25 6.49 17.41 3.05
C SER A 25 6.44 16.39 4.18
N ALA A 26 6.54 16.81 5.44
CA ALA A 26 6.41 15.91 6.59
C ALA A 26 5.01 15.27 6.66
N THR A 27 3.96 16.06 6.45
CA THR A 27 2.58 15.55 6.40
C THR A 27 2.34 14.59 5.24
N MET A 28 2.91 14.86 4.06
CA MET A 28 2.81 13.93 2.91
C MET A 28 3.51 12.60 3.20
N VAL A 29 4.66 12.60 3.85
CA VAL A 29 5.37 11.37 4.23
C VAL A 29 4.55 10.57 5.24
N THR A 30 3.98 11.20 6.26
CA THR A 30 3.17 10.51 7.28
C THR A 30 1.86 9.99 6.72
N LEU A 31 1.15 10.77 5.89
CA LEU A 31 -0.11 10.38 5.26
C LEU A 31 0.01 9.21 4.28
N ASN A 32 1.20 8.96 3.72
CA ASN A 32 1.42 7.85 2.80
C ASN A 32 2.13 6.65 3.45
N HIS A 33 2.51 6.75 4.72
CA HIS A 33 3.25 5.68 5.39
C HIS A 33 2.50 4.34 5.35
N TRP A 34 1.20 4.33 5.64
CA TRP A 34 0.36 3.13 5.64
C TRP A 34 0.14 2.49 4.25
N LYS A 35 0.44 3.22 3.16
CA LYS A 35 0.37 2.68 1.79
C LYS A 35 1.58 1.82 1.44
N ARG A 36 2.70 2.01 2.13
CA ARG A 36 3.93 1.23 1.90
C ARG A 36 3.80 -0.18 2.49
N PRO A 37 4.61 -1.13 2.03
CA PRO A 37 4.65 -2.44 2.66
C PRO A 37 5.08 -2.38 4.12
N HIS A 38 4.33 -3.10 4.97
CA HIS A 38 4.63 -3.29 6.39
C HIS A 38 4.53 -4.77 6.73
N ALA A 39 5.39 -5.25 7.62
CA ALA A 39 5.28 -6.59 8.14
C ALA A 39 4.02 -6.74 9.01
N VAL A 40 3.30 -7.82 8.81
CA VAL A 40 2.28 -8.37 9.72
C VAL A 40 2.95 -9.43 10.58
N ILE A 41 3.70 -10.33 9.92
CA ILE A 41 4.60 -11.30 10.53
C ILE A 41 5.92 -11.19 9.76
N GLU A 42 6.99 -10.82 10.46
CA GLU A 42 8.29 -10.59 9.84
C GLU A 42 8.79 -11.84 9.10
N GLY A 43 9.19 -11.66 7.84
CA GLY A 43 9.66 -12.76 7.00
C GLY A 43 8.56 -13.69 6.43
N GLU A 44 7.29 -13.53 6.83
CA GLU A 44 6.19 -14.39 6.39
C GLU A 44 5.06 -13.65 5.70
N ALA A 45 4.58 -12.56 6.29
CA ALA A 45 3.41 -11.85 5.80
C ALA A 45 3.58 -10.34 5.88
N TYR A 46 3.29 -9.69 4.77
CA TYR A 46 3.35 -8.25 4.61
C TYR A 46 2.01 -7.70 4.13
N ARG A 47 1.74 -6.44 4.44
CA ARG A 47 0.56 -5.71 3.99
C ARG A 47 0.91 -4.40 3.31
N SER A 48 0.11 -3.96 2.33
CA SER A 48 0.26 -2.65 1.69
C SER A 48 -1.02 -2.17 1.02
N ALA A 49 -1.00 -0.93 0.49
CA ALA A 49 -1.87 -0.57 -0.63
C ALA A 49 -1.41 -1.31 -1.90
N GLN A 50 -2.20 -1.25 -2.97
CA GLN A 50 -1.73 -1.74 -4.26
C GLN A 50 -0.50 -0.94 -4.71
N LEU A 51 0.59 -1.63 -4.92
CA LEU A 51 1.84 -1.04 -5.38
C LEU A 51 1.81 -0.86 -6.91
N ALA A 52 2.53 0.15 -7.40
CA ALA A 52 2.89 0.18 -8.80
C ALA A 52 3.89 -0.94 -9.11
N THR A 53 3.91 -1.43 -10.34
CA THR A 53 4.77 -2.56 -10.73
C THR A 53 6.26 -2.37 -10.38
N PRO A 54 6.88 -1.19 -10.54
CA PRO A 54 8.27 -0.98 -10.12
C PRO A 54 8.47 -1.13 -8.61
N ASP A 55 7.53 -0.61 -7.80
CA ASP A 55 7.59 -0.70 -6.34
C ASP A 55 7.35 -2.13 -5.86
N LEU A 56 6.40 -2.84 -6.49
CA LEU A 56 6.16 -4.27 -6.25
C LEU A 56 7.42 -5.08 -6.55
N ALA A 57 8.06 -4.82 -7.69
CA ALA A 57 9.29 -5.50 -8.10
C ALA A 57 10.45 -5.25 -7.11
N ALA A 58 10.61 -4.02 -6.65
CA ALA A 58 11.62 -3.68 -5.66
C ALA A 58 11.36 -4.38 -4.33
N PHE A 59 10.12 -4.33 -3.84
CA PHE A 59 9.73 -4.96 -2.59
C PHE A 59 9.80 -6.49 -2.68
N ALA A 60 9.34 -7.09 -3.77
CA ALA A 60 9.39 -8.54 -3.96
C ALA A 60 10.82 -9.09 -3.88
N ARG A 61 11.79 -8.38 -4.47
CA ARG A 61 13.21 -8.75 -4.36
C ARG A 61 13.74 -8.60 -2.95
N SER A 62 13.44 -7.50 -2.26
CA SER A 62 13.98 -7.23 -0.92
C SER A 62 13.39 -8.15 0.15
N ALA A 63 12.11 -8.48 0.07
CA ALA A 63 11.41 -9.35 1.02
C ALA A 63 11.39 -10.83 0.60
N GLY A 64 11.92 -11.17 -0.58
CA GLY A 64 11.89 -12.55 -1.10
C GLY A 64 10.47 -13.07 -1.34
N LEU A 65 9.51 -12.22 -1.76
CA LEU A 65 8.12 -12.59 -1.92
C LEU A 65 7.95 -13.83 -2.79
N LYS A 66 7.01 -14.68 -2.40
CA LYS A 66 6.58 -15.86 -3.15
C LYS A 66 5.16 -15.73 -3.68
N SER A 67 4.34 -14.89 -3.05
CA SER A 67 2.95 -14.73 -3.47
C SER A 67 2.39 -13.34 -3.18
N VAL A 68 1.31 -13.01 -3.89
CA VAL A 68 0.54 -11.78 -3.75
C VAL A 68 -0.94 -12.14 -3.63
N LEU A 69 -1.60 -11.68 -2.58
CA LEU A 69 -3.03 -11.84 -2.35
C LEU A 69 -3.73 -10.49 -2.50
N SER A 70 -4.47 -10.32 -3.58
CA SER A 70 -5.27 -9.14 -3.84
C SER A 70 -6.67 -9.28 -3.24
N LEU A 71 -7.06 -8.33 -2.40
CA LEU A 71 -8.41 -8.24 -1.82
C LEU A 71 -9.31 -7.26 -2.58
N ARG A 72 -8.87 -6.83 -3.76
CA ARG A 72 -9.66 -5.92 -4.60
C ARG A 72 -10.88 -6.64 -5.18
N SER A 73 -11.98 -5.90 -5.33
CA SER A 73 -13.13 -6.38 -6.10
C SER A 73 -12.71 -6.67 -7.55
N ARG A 74 -13.36 -7.63 -8.18
CA ARG A 74 -13.12 -7.96 -9.59
C ARG A 74 -13.51 -6.77 -10.48
N ASN A 75 -12.53 -6.04 -10.94
CA ASN A 75 -12.70 -5.08 -12.02
C ASN A 75 -11.69 -5.44 -13.13
N THR A 76 -12.19 -6.06 -14.19
CA THR A 76 -11.39 -6.55 -15.30
C THR A 76 -10.80 -5.42 -16.15
N THR A 77 -11.29 -4.19 -16.02
CA THR A 77 -10.84 -3.02 -16.78
C THR A 77 -9.74 -2.22 -16.09
N ASP A 78 -9.35 -2.60 -14.87
CA ASP A 78 -8.29 -1.92 -14.13
C ASP A 78 -6.91 -2.36 -14.66
N GLU A 79 -6.31 -1.50 -15.46
CA GLU A 79 -5.01 -1.73 -16.08
C GLU A 79 -3.91 -2.05 -15.04
N ARG A 80 -3.91 -1.36 -13.91
CA ARG A 80 -2.92 -1.57 -12.84
C ARG A 80 -3.04 -2.97 -12.24
N HIS A 81 -4.27 -3.48 -12.13
CA HIS A 81 -4.50 -4.85 -11.65
C HIS A 81 -4.02 -5.89 -12.67
N GLN A 82 -4.25 -5.66 -13.96
CA GLN A 82 -3.76 -6.54 -15.00
C GLN A 82 -2.22 -6.57 -15.05
N GLN A 83 -1.59 -5.40 -14.97
CA GLN A 83 -0.13 -5.29 -14.90
C GLN A 83 0.47 -6.06 -13.72
N GLU A 84 -0.19 -6.03 -12.55
CA GLU A 84 0.23 -6.78 -11.36
C GLU A 84 0.17 -8.30 -11.61
N ILE A 85 -0.96 -8.80 -12.14
CA ILE A 85 -1.13 -10.22 -12.45
C ILE A 85 -0.06 -10.70 -13.44
N GLU A 86 0.12 -9.96 -14.54
CA GLU A 86 1.11 -10.29 -15.57
C GLU A 86 2.54 -10.25 -15.02
N TRP A 87 2.83 -9.27 -14.18
CA TRP A 87 4.15 -9.15 -13.58
C TRP A 87 4.42 -10.33 -12.63
N CYS A 88 3.46 -10.69 -11.78
CA CYS A 88 3.57 -11.85 -10.90
C CYS A 88 3.82 -13.13 -11.70
N ALA A 89 3.03 -13.37 -12.75
CA ALA A 89 3.18 -14.55 -13.60
C ALA A 89 4.57 -14.62 -14.25
N ARG A 90 5.07 -13.50 -14.79
CA ARG A 90 6.40 -13.43 -15.43
C ARG A 90 7.57 -13.63 -14.44
N ASN A 91 7.36 -13.36 -13.16
CA ASN A 91 8.39 -13.44 -12.12
C ASN A 91 8.21 -14.66 -11.20
N GLY A 92 7.32 -15.59 -11.53
CA GLY A 92 7.13 -16.84 -10.79
C GLY A 92 6.46 -16.68 -9.42
N LEU A 93 5.75 -15.56 -9.18
CA LEU A 93 4.97 -15.35 -7.97
C LEU A 93 3.55 -15.91 -8.14
N VAL A 94 3.05 -16.58 -7.12
CA VAL A 94 1.64 -17.00 -7.09
C VAL A 94 0.77 -15.77 -6.82
N HIS A 95 -0.11 -15.43 -7.76
CA HIS A 95 -1.11 -14.38 -7.57
C HIS A 95 -2.50 -15.00 -7.34
N ARG A 96 -3.19 -14.56 -6.30
CA ARG A 96 -4.57 -14.95 -6.00
C ARG A 96 -5.40 -13.70 -5.69
N GLN A 97 -6.71 -13.83 -5.89
CA GLN A 97 -7.66 -12.76 -5.63
C GLN A 97 -8.84 -13.28 -4.80
N VAL A 98 -9.07 -12.66 -3.66
CA VAL A 98 -10.28 -12.84 -2.86
C VAL A 98 -11.04 -11.50 -2.85
N PRO A 99 -12.05 -11.33 -3.72
CA PRO A 99 -12.71 -10.05 -3.89
C PRO A 99 -13.55 -9.71 -2.67
N LEU A 100 -13.18 -8.65 -1.96
CA LEU A 100 -13.91 -8.09 -0.84
C LEU A 100 -14.41 -6.68 -1.16
N THR A 101 -15.59 -6.33 -0.63
CA THR A 101 -16.16 -4.98 -0.75
C THR A 101 -15.75 -4.15 0.47
N PRO A 102 -15.24 -2.91 0.30
CA PRO A 102 -14.73 -2.13 1.43
C PRO A 102 -15.80 -1.71 2.44
N THR A 103 -17.07 -1.64 2.02
CA THR A 103 -18.20 -1.14 2.81
C THR A 103 -19.13 -2.25 3.33
N GLN A 104 -18.77 -3.51 3.13
CA GLN A 104 -19.60 -4.64 3.54
C GLN A 104 -18.80 -5.63 4.38
N ILE A 105 -19.46 -6.24 5.36
CA ILE A 105 -18.90 -7.36 6.10
C ILE A 105 -18.80 -8.55 5.14
N PRO A 106 -17.63 -9.21 5.03
CA PRO A 106 -17.50 -10.39 4.19
C PRO A 106 -18.46 -11.50 4.61
N SER A 107 -19.03 -12.19 3.63
CA SER A 107 -19.83 -13.38 3.90
C SER A 107 -19.00 -14.51 4.50
N PRO A 108 -19.62 -15.48 5.20
CA PRO A 108 -18.90 -16.65 5.72
C PRO A 108 -18.11 -17.41 4.64
N ALA A 109 -18.64 -17.47 3.41
CA ALA A 109 -17.95 -18.10 2.28
C ALA A 109 -16.69 -17.34 1.87
N GLN A 110 -16.75 -16.00 1.81
CA GLN A 110 -15.59 -15.15 1.52
C GLN A 110 -14.53 -15.26 2.63
N LEU A 111 -14.93 -15.28 3.90
CA LEU A 111 -14.02 -15.47 5.03
C LEU A 111 -13.34 -16.84 4.97
N LYS A 112 -14.09 -17.90 4.70
CA LYS A 112 -13.53 -19.25 4.52
C LYS A 112 -12.49 -19.30 3.41
N THR A 113 -12.79 -18.69 2.26
CA THR A 113 -11.83 -18.59 1.15
C THR A 113 -10.61 -17.79 1.53
N LEU A 114 -10.78 -16.64 2.20
CA LEU A 114 -9.67 -15.80 2.65
C LEU A 114 -8.74 -16.56 3.62
N ILE A 115 -9.30 -17.23 4.62
CA ILE A 115 -8.54 -18.04 5.59
C ILE A 115 -7.78 -19.16 4.86
N HIS A 116 -8.43 -19.84 3.92
CA HIS A 116 -7.79 -20.88 3.13
C HIS A 116 -6.59 -20.36 2.33
N GLU A 117 -6.75 -19.24 1.61
CA GLU A 117 -5.66 -18.65 0.84
C GLU A 117 -4.51 -18.18 1.75
N LEU A 118 -4.83 -17.52 2.88
CA LEU A 118 -3.83 -17.10 3.86
C LEU A 118 -3.03 -18.28 4.42
N ALA A 119 -3.67 -19.44 4.63
CA ALA A 119 -3.04 -20.64 5.16
C ALA A 119 -2.18 -21.38 4.13
N THR A 120 -2.59 -21.37 2.85
CA THR A 120 -2.03 -22.27 1.82
C THR A 120 -1.09 -21.59 0.83
N MET A 121 -1.19 -20.25 0.66
CA MET A 121 -0.32 -19.54 -0.27
C MET A 121 1.15 -19.56 0.18
N PRO A 122 2.10 -19.66 -0.77
CA PRO A 122 3.54 -19.62 -0.47
C PRO A 122 3.96 -18.36 0.27
N LYS A 123 4.83 -18.50 1.26
CA LYS A 123 5.39 -17.41 2.07
C LYS A 123 6.81 -17.03 1.58
N PRO A 124 7.24 -15.78 1.70
CA PRO A 124 6.51 -14.61 2.19
C PRO A 124 5.39 -14.17 1.24
N ILE A 125 4.25 -13.73 1.81
CA ILE A 125 3.08 -13.24 1.09
C ILE A 125 2.90 -11.73 1.24
N LEU A 126 2.52 -11.04 0.17
CA LEU A 126 2.03 -9.66 0.23
C LEU A 126 0.50 -9.65 0.14
N ILE A 127 -0.16 -9.10 1.15
CA ILE A 127 -1.61 -8.92 1.20
C ILE A 127 -1.91 -7.46 0.92
N HIS A 128 -2.75 -7.18 -0.08
CA HIS A 128 -3.11 -5.81 -0.38
C HIS A 128 -4.57 -5.66 -0.82
N CYS A 129 -5.06 -4.44 -0.74
CA CYS A 129 -6.26 -3.98 -1.42
C CYS A 129 -5.91 -2.71 -2.21
N GLU A 130 -6.88 -1.89 -2.55
CA GLU A 130 -6.59 -0.63 -3.25
C GLU A 130 -5.82 0.37 -2.37
N LYS A 131 -6.31 0.60 -1.14
CA LYS A 131 -5.75 1.60 -0.21
C LYS A 131 -4.90 1.00 0.91
N GLY A 132 -4.92 -0.32 1.12
CA GLY A 132 -4.18 -0.99 2.20
C GLY A 132 -4.76 -0.80 3.61
N ALA A 133 -5.96 -0.24 3.75
CA ALA A 133 -6.58 0.06 5.03
C ALA A 133 -7.58 -1.04 5.45
N ASP A 134 -8.86 -0.93 5.07
CA ASP A 134 -9.96 -1.70 5.63
C ASP A 134 -9.86 -3.21 5.35
N ARG A 135 -9.94 -3.61 4.09
CA ARG A 135 -9.89 -5.02 3.66
C ARG A 135 -8.56 -5.69 4.04
N THR A 136 -7.47 -4.97 3.85
CA THR A 136 -6.14 -5.44 4.22
C THR A 136 -5.97 -5.52 5.73
N GLY A 137 -6.53 -4.56 6.48
CA GLY A 137 -6.59 -4.59 7.94
C GLY A 137 -7.32 -5.83 8.46
N LEU A 138 -8.51 -6.11 7.91
CA LEU A 138 -9.27 -7.31 8.26
C LEU A 138 -8.46 -8.60 8.00
N ALA A 139 -7.88 -8.74 6.81
CA ALA A 139 -7.09 -9.93 6.46
C ALA A 139 -5.82 -10.09 7.30
N SER A 140 -5.28 -8.99 7.82
CA SER A 140 -4.08 -9.01 8.68
C SER A 140 -4.39 -9.32 10.16
N ALA A 141 -5.67 -9.35 10.53
CA ALA A 141 -6.12 -9.65 11.88
C ALA A 141 -6.55 -11.13 12.07
N ILE A 142 -6.54 -11.90 10.98
CA ILE A 142 -6.84 -13.34 10.93
C ILE A 142 -5.54 -14.13 11.10
#